data_b683db25e0f84072c3cdd1713919ea3e
#
_entry.id   b683db25e0f84072c3cdd1713919ea3e
#
_cell.length_a   1.000
_cell.length_b   1.000
_cell.length_c   1.000
_cell.angle_alpha   90.00
_cell.angle_beta   90.00
_cell.angle_gamma   90.00
#
_symmetry.space_group_name_H-M   'P 1'
#
loop_
_entity.id
_entity.type
_entity.pdbx_description
1 polymer ?
#
loop_
_entity_poly.entity_id
_entity_poly.type
_entity_poly.pdbx_seq_one_letter_code
_entity_poly.pdbx_strand_id
1 'polypeptide(L)'
;YLVGPGRANEHENPHVIAGSRDIMRKWGDWETISVSQASEIATRLDAYMHETGTFPAGKARRFNPATGVVEWNGEIEATHVWHCSLSLSPEEAALGDEVWGRIAADFMSEMGFTGSDGKAPCRWVAIHHGSAKNGGDHIHIAANVVREDGTKWSPWYDQRRAQKVCNVLEHRYGLLVVESRERGRGSRCDSAAAQNAAKRAGASRTDRAVLEERLRAAATASASEADFVRRARRLGVRLHPRFASGRTDVVVGYSAALRTEDGQQTRWWGGGRIARDLALTQLRTRWEDTPSSALEAVEAWKGHYPKRAPYDGPLWEDRIRALESFRAHLDRLSPTDHVGLANAAADIAGLLHAQAITARTSGGRDMLERAAVQVGRCAQLKTRPADKRLVDVGARMASDLALTIAATSSPHMAAVALAHATADLVHAIADLHEAAGQASTAAAIERDAQAMFDRVNTYPRVDVDALASAYERLERASAPAQREAVPPLPPPPAPEEDSAIVRDAQALANASTDDALHRVRTVLDAAGMPLTSSRPRGAQPGIPRDVLGGQPRAFKHAAIRTDEAQRLATEATQRTQHKDNGPTR
;
A
#
# COMPACT_ATOMS: atom_id res chain seq x y z
N TYR A 1 -18.19 12.36 24.57
CA TYR A 1 -17.87 11.23 23.64
C TYR A 1 -19.11 10.48 23.18
N LEU A 2 -20.06 10.20 24.07
CA LEU A 2 -21.22 9.35 23.75
C LEU A 2 -22.37 10.10 23.06
N VAL A 3 -22.45 11.41 23.17
CA VAL A 3 -23.56 12.23 22.69
C VAL A 3 -23.13 13.60 22.17
N GLY A 4 -21.88 13.99 22.39
CA GLY A 4 -21.36 15.28 21.96
C GLY A 4 -21.09 15.32 20.45
N PRO A 5 -21.02 16.54 19.83
CA PRO A 5 -20.72 16.66 18.40
C PRO A 5 -19.34 16.09 18.10
N GLY A 6 -19.31 14.84 17.68
CA GLY A 6 -18.10 14.18 17.19
C GLY A 6 -17.63 14.84 15.90
N ARG A 7 -16.33 15.11 15.75
CA ARG A 7 -15.77 15.65 14.51
C ARG A 7 -15.91 14.72 13.30
N ALA A 8 -16.33 13.46 13.51
CA ALA A 8 -16.33 12.43 12.48
C ALA A 8 -17.69 11.77 12.21
N ASN A 9 -18.61 11.75 13.18
CA ASN A 9 -19.91 11.06 13.06
C ASN A 9 -21.04 12.06 13.29
N GLU A 10 -21.98 12.10 12.38
CA GLU A 10 -23.28 12.71 12.59
C GLU A 10 -24.10 11.69 13.37
N HIS A 11 -24.50 12.06 14.60
CA HIS A 11 -25.34 11.20 15.44
C HIS A 11 -26.78 11.36 14.99
N GLU A 12 -27.41 10.28 14.60
CA GLU A 12 -28.84 10.22 14.38
C GLU A 12 -29.48 9.64 15.65
N ASN A 13 -30.12 10.53 16.43
CA ASN A 13 -30.93 10.15 17.58
C ASN A 13 -30.21 9.25 18.62
N PRO A 14 -29.14 9.72 19.31
CA PRO A 14 -28.44 8.89 20.27
C PRO A 14 -29.28 8.55 21.47
N HIS A 15 -29.49 7.26 21.77
CA HIS A 15 -30.29 6.77 22.88
C HIS A 15 -29.70 5.51 23.53
N VAL A 16 -30.11 5.24 24.78
CA VAL A 16 -29.63 4.10 25.55
C VAL A 16 -30.39 2.85 25.16
N ILE A 17 -29.66 1.80 24.76
CA ILE A 17 -30.27 0.51 24.36
C ILE A 17 -29.94 -0.65 25.30
N ALA A 18 -28.84 -0.54 26.06
CA ALA A 18 -28.46 -1.53 27.06
C ALA A 18 -27.52 -0.91 28.11
N GLY A 19 -27.43 -1.52 29.29
CA GLY A 19 -26.55 -1.04 30.35
C GLY A 19 -26.79 -1.72 31.69
N SER A 20 -26.10 -1.23 32.70
CA SER A 20 -26.33 -1.64 34.09
C SER A 20 -27.76 -1.31 34.49
N ARG A 21 -28.35 -2.15 35.39
CA ARG A 21 -29.78 -2.10 35.75
C ARG A 21 -30.26 -0.73 36.17
N ASP A 22 -29.47 0.03 36.94
CA ASP A 22 -29.78 1.35 37.43
C ASP A 22 -29.79 2.40 36.30
N ILE A 23 -28.92 2.25 35.29
CA ILE A 23 -28.92 3.10 34.10
C ILE A 23 -30.13 2.82 33.24
N MET A 24 -30.41 1.53 32.95
CA MET A 24 -31.56 1.14 32.14
C MET A 24 -32.88 1.61 32.77
N ARG A 25 -33.04 1.51 34.10
CA ARG A 25 -34.26 1.93 34.78
C ARG A 25 -34.53 3.45 34.68
N LYS A 26 -33.49 4.28 34.52
CA LYS A 26 -33.65 5.75 34.45
C LYS A 26 -33.68 6.26 33.00
N TRP A 27 -32.93 5.67 32.09
CA TRP A 27 -32.72 6.19 30.72
C TRP A 27 -33.06 5.20 29.60
N GLY A 28 -33.43 3.95 29.90
CA GLY A 28 -33.66 2.90 28.91
C GLY A 28 -34.86 3.14 27.99
N ASP A 29 -35.84 3.91 28.43
CA ASP A 29 -37.08 4.20 27.68
C ASP A 29 -37.04 5.57 26.96
N TRP A 30 -35.89 6.21 26.92
CA TRP A 30 -35.77 7.55 26.34
C TRP A 30 -35.39 7.45 24.87
N GLU A 31 -36.17 8.11 23.99
CA GLU A 31 -35.95 8.13 22.55
C GLU A 31 -34.62 8.82 22.14
N THR A 32 -34.17 9.77 22.94
CA THR A 32 -32.89 10.47 22.74
C THR A 32 -32.32 10.99 24.06
N ILE A 33 -31.01 11.11 24.15
CA ILE A 33 -30.31 11.66 25.30
C ILE A 33 -29.54 12.92 24.94
N SER A 34 -29.70 13.97 25.79
CA SER A 34 -28.96 15.21 25.68
C SER A 34 -27.56 15.10 26.27
N VAL A 35 -26.72 16.11 26.03
CA VAL A 35 -25.37 16.22 26.61
C VAL A 35 -25.41 16.23 28.14
N SER A 36 -26.40 16.90 28.74
CA SER A 36 -26.55 16.96 30.21
C SER A 36 -26.89 15.58 30.78
N GLN A 37 -27.78 14.85 30.16
CA GLN A 37 -28.14 13.47 30.55
C GLN A 37 -26.99 12.50 30.36
N ALA A 38 -26.19 12.65 29.28
CA ALA A 38 -24.97 11.88 29.11
C ALA A 38 -23.94 12.17 30.23
N SER A 39 -23.88 13.41 30.76
CA SER A 39 -23.05 13.74 31.90
C SER A 39 -23.57 13.09 33.20
N GLU A 40 -24.88 13.01 33.40
CA GLU A 40 -25.46 12.26 34.51
C GLU A 40 -25.16 10.76 34.43
N ILE A 41 -25.27 10.16 33.23
CA ILE A 41 -24.88 8.78 33.00
C ILE A 41 -23.40 8.56 33.33
N ALA A 42 -22.50 9.47 32.91
CA ALA A 42 -21.07 9.39 33.22
C ALA A 42 -20.84 9.42 34.75
N THR A 43 -21.48 10.33 35.47
CA THR A 43 -21.43 10.37 36.93
C THR A 43 -21.91 9.07 37.56
N ARG A 44 -22.95 8.45 36.97
CA ARG A 44 -23.46 7.19 37.48
C ARG A 44 -22.53 6.02 37.19
N LEU A 45 -21.84 6.03 36.05
CA LEU A 45 -20.79 5.05 35.74
C LEU A 45 -19.64 5.11 36.74
N ASP A 46 -19.26 6.30 37.21
CA ASP A 46 -18.14 6.52 38.11
C ASP A 46 -18.47 6.24 39.60
N ALA A 47 -19.73 5.95 39.94
CA ALA A 47 -20.14 5.82 41.33
C ALA A 47 -19.34 4.81 42.14
N TYR A 48 -19.07 3.60 41.62
CA TYR A 48 -18.27 2.59 42.32
C TYR A 48 -16.84 3.05 42.58
N MET A 49 -16.25 3.79 41.63
CA MET A 49 -14.92 4.38 41.79
C MET A 49 -14.88 5.34 42.99
N HIS A 50 -15.90 6.18 43.15
CA HIS A 50 -16.03 7.12 44.27
C HIS A 50 -16.40 6.43 45.59
N GLU A 51 -17.34 5.49 45.57
CA GLU A 51 -17.77 4.73 46.74
C GLU A 51 -16.66 3.91 47.37
N THR A 52 -15.78 3.31 46.55
CA THR A 52 -14.67 2.47 47.00
C THR A 52 -13.35 3.20 47.16
N GLY A 53 -13.26 4.47 46.73
CA GLY A 53 -12.01 5.24 46.72
C GLY A 53 -10.95 4.70 45.76
N THR A 54 -11.35 3.92 44.74
CA THR A 54 -10.43 3.31 43.76
C THR A 54 -10.33 4.17 42.52
N PHE A 55 -9.21 4.89 42.35
CA PHE A 55 -8.97 5.80 41.21
C PHE A 55 -7.88 5.24 40.28
N PRO A 56 -8.25 4.54 39.20
CA PRO A 56 -7.29 4.05 38.24
C PRO A 56 -6.56 5.17 37.52
N ALA A 57 -5.24 5.09 37.52
CA ALA A 57 -4.39 6.04 36.84
C ALA A 57 -3.26 5.33 36.09
N GLY A 58 -2.80 5.91 35.02
CA GLY A 58 -1.76 5.34 34.17
C GLY A 58 -0.87 6.40 33.54
N LYS A 59 0.23 5.96 32.96
CA LYS A 59 1.15 6.84 32.25
C LYS A 59 0.50 7.37 30.98
N ALA A 60 0.32 8.67 30.87
CA ALA A 60 -0.18 9.32 29.67
C ALA A 60 0.84 9.12 28.52
N ARG A 61 0.38 8.58 27.42
CA ARG A 61 1.21 8.36 26.23
C ARG A 61 0.75 9.29 25.11
N ARG A 62 1.68 10.09 24.61
CA ARG A 62 1.44 11.00 23.49
C ARG A 62 2.38 10.69 22.33
N PHE A 63 1.90 10.95 21.13
CA PHE A 63 2.74 10.87 19.95
C PHE A 63 3.74 12.03 19.97
N ASN A 64 5.02 11.71 19.96
CA ASN A 64 6.10 12.68 19.81
C ASN A 64 6.41 12.85 18.31
N PRO A 65 6.08 14.01 17.71
CA PRO A 65 6.33 14.23 16.28
C PRO A 65 7.82 14.25 15.92
N ALA A 66 8.69 14.60 16.88
CA ALA A 66 10.14 14.64 16.63
C ALA A 66 10.76 13.24 16.53
N THR A 67 10.29 12.28 17.36
CA THR A 67 10.81 10.89 17.35
C THR A 67 9.93 9.94 16.53
N GLY A 68 8.71 10.37 16.16
CA GLY A 68 7.73 9.53 15.45
C GLY A 68 7.19 8.37 16.28
N VAL A 69 7.37 8.39 17.59
CA VAL A 69 7.00 7.30 18.52
C VAL A 69 5.97 7.79 19.53
N VAL A 70 5.10 6.89 19.99
CA VAL A 70 4.21 7.14 21.14
C VAL A 70 5.00 6.82 22.40
N GLU A 71 5.30 7.84 23.18
CA GLU A 71 6.10 7.74 24.40
C GLU A 71 5.39 8.41 25.59
N TRP A 72 5.88 8.13 26.78
CA TRP A 72 5.38 8.75 27.99
C TRP A 72 5.77 10.24 28.01
N ASN A 73 4.78 11.12 28.18
CA ASN A 73 4.99 12.56 28.20
C ASN A 73 5.30 13.15 29.59
N GLY A 74 5.53 12.30 30.59
CA GLY A 74 5.79 12.73 31.97
C GLY A 74 4.54 12.83 32.85
N GLU A 75 3.34 12.71 32.29
CA GLU A 75 2.07 12.90 33.00
C GLU A 75 1.43 11.58 33.41
N ILE A 76 0.61 11.63 34.44
CA ILE A 76 -0.31 10.56 34.84
C ILE A 76 -1.73 11.01 34.50
N GLU A 77 -2.47 10.15 33.81
CA GLU A 77 -3.87 10.42 33.45
C GLU A 77 -4.81 9.36 34.04
N ALA A 78 -6.07 9.74 34.26
CA ALA A 78 -7.11 8.83 34.71
C ALA A 78 -7.38 7.76 33.61
N THR A 79 -7.45 6.49 34.02
CA THR A 79 -7.64 5.34 33.10
C THR A 79 -8.85 4.49 33.49
N HIS A 80 -9.85 5.10 34.13
CA HIS A 80 -11.06 4.43 34.62
C HIS A 80 -12.10 4.16 33.54
N VAL A 81 -12.07 4.88 32.42
CA VAL A 81 -13.04 4.72 31.33
C VAL A 81 -12.52 3.75 30.29
N TRP A 82 -13.30 2.71 30.03
CA TRP A 82 -13.13 1.84 28.88
C TRP A 82 -14.22 2.14 27.84
N HIS A 83 -13.84 2.28 26.58
CA HIS A 83 -14.74 2.62 25.48
C HIS A 83 -14.51 1.70 24.29
N CYS A 84 -15.60 1.22 23.68
CA CYS A 84 -15.61 0.40 22.49
C CYS A 84 -16.76 0.80 21.58
N SER A 85 -16.56 0.77 20.26
CA SER A 85 -17.64 0.82 19.28
C SER A 85 -17.81 -0.55 18.61
N LEU A 86 -19.04 -0.98 18.44
CA LEU A 86 -19.43 -2.12 17.62
C LEU A 86 -20.18 -1.58 16.41
N SER A 87 -19.80 -2.01 15.21
CA SER A 87 -20.43 -1.56 13.96
C SER A 87 -20.59 -2.72 12.98
N LEU A 88 -21.68 -2.67 12.23
CA LEU A 88 -21.93 -3.57 11.10
C LEU A 88 -21.16 -3.13 9.85
N SER A 89 -21.04 -4.05 8.91
CA SER A 89 -20.65 -3.70 7.54
C SER A 89 -21.74 -2.83 6.91
N PRO A 90 -21.39 -1.85 6.04
CA PRO A 90 -22.39 -1.12 5.26
C PRO A 90 -23.28 -1.99 4.36
N GLU A 91 -22.87 -3.24 4.12
CA GLU A 91 -23.60 -4.23 3.32
C GLU A 91 -24.66 -4.99 4.15
N GLU A 92 -24.60 -4.88 5.47
CA GLU A 92 -25.58 -5.49 6.38
C GLU A 92 -26.73 -4.53 6.66
N ALA A 93 -27.93 -5.08 6.82
CA ALA A 93 -29.09 -4.30 7.24
C ALA A 93 -28.89 -3.75 8.66
N ALA A 94 -29.41 -2.55 8.94
CA ALA A 94 -29.43 -1.99 10.27
C ALA A 94 -30.21 -2.91 11.22
N LEU A 95 -29.71 -3.06 12.44
CA LEU A 95 -30.36 -3.86 13.49
C LEU A 95 -31.27 -2.98 14.35
N GLY A 96 -32.38 -3.54 14.80
CA GLY A 96 -33.23 -2.89 15.81
C GLY A 96 -32.56 -2.86 17.18
N ASP A 97 -32.98 -1.91 18.01
CA ASP A 97 -32.45 -1.67 19.35
C ASP A 97 -32.45 -2.90 20.26
N GLU A 98 -33.49 -3.73 20.16
CA GLU A 98 -33.60 -4.97 20.94
C GLU A 98 -32.45 -5.95 20.57
N VAL A 99 -32.12 -6.08 19.28
CA VAL A 99 -31.04 -6.97 18.81
C VAL A 99 -29.69 -6.39 19.23
N TRP A 100 -29.46 -5.09 19.00
CA TRP A 100 -28.27 -4.40 19.47
C TRP A 100 -28.09 -4.46 20.98
N GLY A 101 -29.18 -4.32 21.73
CA GLY A 101 -29.17 -4.44 23.20
C GLY A 101 -28.71 -5.82 23.67
N ARG A 102 -29.19 -6.90 23.02
CA ARG A 102 -28.73 -8.26 23.30
C ARG A 102 -27.25 -8.45 22.92
N ILE A 103 -26.85 -7.98 21.75
CA ILE A 103 -25.44 -8.04 21.31
C ILE A 103 -24.53 -7.30 22.31
N ALA A 104 -24.93 -6.11 22.77
CA ALA A 104 -24.16 -5.34 23.74
C ALA A 104 -24.06 -6.06 25.10
N ALA A 105 -25.15 -6.63 25.60
CA ALA A 105 -25.18 -7.38 26.86
C ALA A 105 -24.29 -8.63 26.79
N ASP A 106 -24.40 -9.42 25.72
CA ASP A 106 -23.58 -10.59 25.48
C ASP A 106 -22.10 -10.21 25.36
N PHE A 107 -21.80 -9.14 24.61
CA PHE A 107 -20.44 -8.64 24.45
C PHE A 107 -19.82 -8.27 25.79
N MET A 108 -20.53 -7.51 26.63
CA MET A 108 -20.05 -7.09 27.94
C MET A 108 -19.91 -8.26 28.92
N SER A 109 -20.78 -9.26 28.82
CA SER A 109 -20.69 -10.50 29.59
C SER A 109 -19.44 -11.29 29.20
N GLU A 110 -19.22 -11.55 27.93
CA GLU A 110 -18.04 -12.28 27.42
C GLU A 110 -16.72 -11.52 27.69
N MET A 111 -16.77 -10.19 27.73
CA MET A 111 -15.63 -9.36 28.12
C MET A 111 -15.39 -9.32 29.63
N GLY A 112 -16.31 -9.88 30.44
CA GLY A 112 -16.18 -9.97 31.90
C GLY A 112 -16.50 -8.69 32.67
N PHE A 113 -17.40 -7.85 32.14
CA PHE A 113 -17.88 -6.64 32.84
C PHE A 113 -19.11 -6.86 33.71
N THR A 114 -19.92 -7.90 33.44
CA THR A 114 -21.24 -8.09 34.05
C THR A 114 -21.24 -9.00 35.29
N GLY A 115 -20.08 -9.51 35.70
CA GLY A 115 -19.97 -10.42 36.84
C GLY A 115 -20.26 -11.89 36.50
N SER A 116 -20.48 -12.23 35.22
CA SER A 116 -20.68 -13.62 34.75
C SER A 116 -19.46 -14.52 34.98
N ASP A 117 -18.28 -13.93 35.22
CA ASP A 117 -17.03 -14.61 35.56
C ASP A 117 -16.84 -14.84 37.09
N GLY A 118 -17.89 -14.68 37.88
CA GLY A 118 -17.89 -14.83 39.33
C GLY A 118 -17.27 -13.65 40.10
N LYS A 119 -16.93 -12.54 39.42
CA LYS A 119 -16.44 -11.30 40.01
C LYS A 119 -17.55 -10.27 40.11
N ALA A 120 -17.38 -9.25 40.96
CA ALA A 120 -18.31 -8.15 41.01
C ALA A 120 -18.46 -7.45 39.63
N PRO A 121 -19.64 -6.95 39.26
CA PRO A 121 -19.85 -6.26 37.99
C PRO A 121 -19.20 -4.89 37.95
N CYS A 122 -18.92 -4.42 36.74
CA CYS A 122 -18.65 -3.01 36.43
C CYS A 122 -19.93 -2.33 35.98
N ARG A 123 -20.00 -0.99 36.08
CA ARG A 123 -21.07 -0.21 35.45
C ARG A 123 -20.73 0.09 34.00
N TRP A 124 -21.72 -0.04 33.12
CA TRP A 124 -21.60 0.16 31.70
C TRP A 124 -22.90 0.64 31.06
N VAL A 125 -22.80 1.22 29.86
CA VAL A 125 -23.90 1.68 29.03
C VAL A 125 -23.57 1.45 27.56
N ALA A 126 -24.56 1.08 26.75
CA ALA A 126 -24.50 1.07 25.30
C ALA A 126 -25.50 2.09 24.73
N ILE A 127 -25.02 2.88 23.77
CA ILE A 127 -25.78 3.94 23.12
C ILE A 127 -25.80 3.66 21.62
N HIS A 128 -26.99 3.62 21.03
CA HIS A 128 -27.19 3.50 19.59
C HIS A 128 -27.04 4.88 18.95
N HIS A 129 -26.24 4.97 17.89
CA HIS A 129 -25.97 6.21 17.17
C HIS A 129 -26.57 6.21 15.75
N GLY A 130 -27.19 5.11 15.31
CA GLY A 130 -27.68 4.95 13.94
C GLY A 130 -26.56 4.74 12.93
N SER A 131 -26.79 5.17 11.71
CA SER A 131 -25.86 4.96 10.60
C SER A 131 -24.65 5.89 10.65
N ALA A 132 -23.45 5.33 10.49
CA ALA A 132 -22.22 6.10 10.31
C ALA A 132 -22.14 6.70 8.88
N LYS A 133 -21.23 7.66 8.66
CA LYS A 133 -21.00 8.27 7.31
C LYS A 133 -20.71 7.28 6.18
N ASN A 134 -20.21 6.10 6.50
CA ASN A 134 -19.98 5.01 5.57
C ASN A 134 -21.19 4.06 5.40
N GLY A 135 -22.33 4.38 6.01
CA GLY A 135 -23.57 3.62 5.91
C GLY A 135 -23.70 2.45 6.89
N GLY A 136 -22.68 2.14 7.68
CA GLY A 136 -22.75 1.04 8.66
C GLY A 136 -23.47 1.47 9.95
N ASP A 137 -24.42 0.66 10.41
CA ASP A 137 -25.10 0.83 11.69
C ASP A 137 -24.15 0.53 12.86
N HIS A 138 -24.23 1.30 13.97
CA HIS A 138 -23.26 1.15 15.05
C HIS A 138 -23.76 1.61 16.44
N ILE A 139 -23.14 1.02 17.45
CA ILE A 139 -23.34 1.39 18.86
C ILE A 139 -22.01 1.77 19.51
N HIS A 140 -22.07 2.60 20.52
CA HIS A 140 -20.94 2.90 21.40
C HIS A 140 -21.19 2.36 22.79
N ILE A 141 -20.18 1.69 23.37
CA ILE A 141 -20.24 1.15 24.74
C ILE A 141 -19.20 1.87 25.58
N ALA A 142 -19.62 2.37 26.73
CA ALA A 142 -18.74 2.90 27.76
C ALA A 142 -18.89 2.15 29.07
N ALA A 143 -17.79 1.90 29.76
CA ALA A 143 -17.77 1.26 31.07
C ALA A 143 -16.73 1.89 31.98
N ASN A 144 -16.98 1.92 33.28
CA ASN A 144 -15.94 2.14 34.26
C ASN A 144 -15.22 0.83 34.58
N VAL A 145 -13.90 0.84 34.63
CA VAL A 145 -13.12 -0.38 34.90
C VAL A 145 -13.11 -0.76 36.39
N VAL A 146 -13.66 0.08 37.27
CA VAL A 146 -13.79 -0.22 38.70
C VAL A 146 -15.08 -1.02 38.93
N ARG A 147 -14.95 -2.16 39.58
CA ARG A 147 -16.05 -3.05 39.94
C ARG A 147 -16.74 -2.58 41.19
N GLU A 148 -17.94 -3.10 41.47
CA GLU A 148 -18.73 -2.79 42.67
C GLU A 148 -17.97 -3.06 43.97
N ASP A 149 -17.08 -4.04 43.99
CA ASP A 149 -16.24 -4.37 45.15
C ASP A 149 -14.91 -3.57 45.22
N GLY A 150 -14.71 -2.57 44.35
CA GLY A 150 -13.51 -1.77 44.28
C GLY A 150 -12.34 -2.43 43.56
N THR A 151 -12.46 -3.69 43.14
CA THR A 151 -11.46 -4.33 42.30
C THR A 151 -11.50 -3.78 40.87
N LYS A 152 -10.43 -4.01 40.09
CA LYS A 152 -10.32 -3.48 38.72
C LYS A 152 -10.52 -4.57 37.68
N TRP A 153 -11.30 -4.27 36.65
CA TRP A 153 -11.30 -5.04 35.42
C TRP A 153 -9.95 -4.88 34.71
N SER A 154 -9.41 -5.97 34.17
CA SER A 154 -8.11 -5.96 33.52
C SER A 154 -8.21 -5.58 32.04
N PRO A 155 -7.59 -4.47 31.58
CA PRO A 155 -7.53 -4.10 30.18
C PRO A 155 -6.48 -4.89 29.39
N TRP A 156 -5.83 -5.90 30.03
CA TRP A 156 -4.78 -6.69 29.39
C TRP A 156 -5.30 -7.45 28.18
N TYR A 157 -4.73 -7.17 26.99
CA TYR A 157 -5.17 -7.70 25.70
C TYR A 157 -6.65 -7.50 25.37
N ASP A 158 -7.29 -6.45 25.88
CA ASP A 158 -8.72 -6.15 25.69
C ASP A 158 -9.12 -6.15 24.19
N GLN A 159 -8.34 -5.52 23.32
CA GLN A 159 -8.59 -5.52 21.88
C GLN A 159 -8.60 -6.93 21.27
N ARG A 160 -7.71 -7.82 21.72
CA ARG A 160 -7.71 -9.21 21.23
C ARG A 160 -8.88 -10.00 21.75
N ARG A 161 -9.28 -9.76 23.01
CA ARG A 161 -10.48 -10.37 23.61
C ARG A 161 -11.71 -9.88 22.87
N ALA A 162 -11.86 -8.57 22.66
CA ALA A 162 -12.97 -7.98 21.92
C ALA A 162 -13.11 -8.59 20.52
N GLN A 163 -12.01 -8.75 19.77
CA GLN A 163 -12.04 -9.37 18.45
C GLN A 163 -12.51 -10.85 18.49
N LYS A 164 -12.14 -11.60 19.52
CA LYS A 164 -12.63 -12.98 19.70
C LYS A 164 -14.12 -13.00 20.04
N VAL A 165 -14.56 -12.12 20.94
CA VAL A 165 -15.96 -12.00 21.32
C VAL A 165 -16.80 -11.60 20.12
N CYS A 166 -16.36 -10.59 19.33
CA CYS A 166 -17.05 -10.22 18.10
C CYS A 166 -17.23 -11.42 17.15
N ASN A 167 -16.19 -12.25 16.99
CA ASN A 167 -16.31 -13.44 16.14
C ASN A 167 -17.38 -14.43 16.66
N VAL A 168 -17.44 -14.66 17.96
CA VAL A 168 -18.49 -15.50 18.57
C VAL A 168 -19.88 -14.91 18.33
N LEU A 169 -20.03 -13.57 18.46
CA LEU A 169 -21.31 -12.89 18.28
C LEU A 169 -21.72 -12.84 16.80
N GLU A 170 -20.78 -12.67 15.86
CA GLU A 170 -21.04 -12.77 14.43
C GLU A 170 -21.74 -14.10 14.08
N HIS A 171 -21.24 -15.22 14.60
CA HIS A 171 -21.88 -16.52 14.43
C HIS A 171 -23.21 -16.64 15.19
N ARG A 172 -23.28 -16.19 16.45
CA ARG A 172 -24.46 -16.31 17.30
C ARG A 172 -25.66 -15.55 16.74
N TYR A 173 -25.42 -14.38 16.14
CA TYR A 173 -26.47 -13.51 15.61
C TYR A 173 -26.63 -13.57 14.09
N GLY A 174 -25.91 -14.47 13.40
CA GLY A 174 -25.98 -14.63 11.95
C GLY A 174 -25.51 -13.42 11.16
N LEU A 175 -24.56 -12.67 11.72
CA LEU A 175 -23.96 -11.49 11.10
C LEU A 175 -22.82 -11.89 10.15
N LEU A 176 -22.35 -10.94 9.36
CA LEU A 176 -21.20 -11.14 8.50
C LEU A 176 -19.96 -11.54 9.32
N VAL A 177 -19.50 -12.77 9.12
CA VAL A 177 -18.31 -13.29 9.80
C VAL A 177 -17.06 -12.67 9.18
N VAL A 178 -16.32 -11.89 9.98
CA VAL A 178 -15.10 -11.24 9.51
C VAL A 178 -13.95 -12.25 9.43
N GLU A 179 -13.55 -12.65 8.23
CA GLU A 179 -12.52 -13.67 8.00
C GLU A 179 -11.20 -13.42 8.73
N SER A 180 -10.83 -12.17 8.92
CA SER A 180 -9.61 -11.83 9.67
C SER A 180 -9.70 -12.21 11.15
N ARG A 181 -10.91 -12.30 11.71
CA ARG A 181 -11.19 -12.80 13.06
C ARG A 181 -11.23 -14.32 13.07
N GLU A 182 -11.92 -14.91 12.13
CA GLU A 182 -12.13 -16.35 11.99
C GLU A 182 -10.79 -17.07 11.71
N ARG A 183 -10.12 -16.71 10.64
CA ARG A 183 -8.95 -17.41 10.11
C ARG A 183 -7.63 -16.69 10.37
N GLY A 184 -7.67 -15.54 11.01
CA GLY A 184 -6.49 -14.71 11.24
C GLY A 184 -5.89 -14.14 9.96
N ARG A 185 -6.65 -14.10 8.87
CA ARG A 185 -6.30 -13.48 7.59
C ARG A 185 -6.58 -11.97 7.63
N GLY A 186 -5.93 -11.24 6.74
CA GLY A 186 -6.15 -9.82 6.55
C GLY A 186 -4.94 -8.95 6.84
N SER A 187 -4.82 -7.86 6.10
CA SER A 187 -3.79 -6.85 6.28
C SER A 187 -4.13 -5.94 7.47
N ARG A 188 -3.10 -5.31 8.04
CA ARG A 188 -3.33 -4.23 9.00
C ARG A 188 -3.95 -3.03 8.29
N CYS A 189 -5.07 -2.53 8.82
CA CYS A 189 -5.58 -1.24 8.43
C CYS A 189 -4.64 -0.12 8.89
N ASP A 190 -4.57 0.96 8.10
CA ASP A 190 -3.91 2.17 8.55
C ASP A 190 -4.73 2.82 9.67
N SER A 191 -4.05 3.34 10.69
CA SER A 191 -4.73 4.07 11.75
C SER A 191 -5.37 5.34 11.20
N ALA A 192 -6.48 5.77 11.79
CA ALA A 192 -7.11 7.05 11.44
C ALA A 192 -6.11 8.23 11.50
N ALA A 193 -5.17 8.20 12.46
CA ALA A 193 -4.10 9.20 12.55
C ALA A 193 -3.19 9.20 11.32
N ALA A 194 -2.80 8.02 10.80
CA ALA A 194 -1.97 7.90 9.59
C ALA A 194 -2.74 8.39 8.34
N GLN A 195 -4.02 8.01 8.21
CA GLN A 195 -4.88 8.47 7.11
C GLN A 195 -5.08 10.00 7.14
N ASN A 196 -5.32 10.55 8.32
CA ASN A 196 -5.47 12.01 8.49
C ASN A 196 -4.15 12.76 8.24
N ALA A 197 -3.00 12.16 8.59
CA ALA A 197 -1.69 12.74 8.28
C ALA A 197 -1.45 12.76 6.76
N ALA A 198 -1.75 11.67 6.04
CA ALA A 198 -1.66 11.61 4.59
C ALA A 198 -2.57 12.66 3.93
N LYS A 199 -3.84 12.77 4.36
CA LYS A 199 -4.77 13.80 3.87
C LYS A 199 -4.26 15.23 4.08
N ARG A 200 -3.67 15.54 5.26
CA ARG A 200 -3.08 16.86 5.53
C ARG A 200 -1.87 17.16 4.65
N ALA A 201 -1.11 16.12 4.28
CA ALA A 201 0.02 16.24 3.35
C ALA A 201 -0.40 16.26 1.87
N GLY A 202 -1.70 16.24 1.57
CA GLY A 202 -2.22 16.14 0.20
C GLY A 202 -1.96 14.80 -0.48
N ALA A 203 -1.54 13.78 0.27
CA ALA A 203 -1.27 12.45 -0.25
C ALA A 203 -2.56 11.62 -0.29
N SER A 204 -2.79 10.94 -1.41
CA SER A 204 -3.94 10.03 -1.59
C SER A 204 -3.80 8.74 -0.77
N ARG A 205 -2.58 8.40 -0.34
CA ARG A 205 -2.23 7.14 0.33
C ARG A 205 -1.27 7.35 1.50
N THR A 206 -1.31 6.44 2.45
CA THR A 206 -0.35 6.43 3.56
C THR A 206 1.02 5.91 3.11
N ASP A 207 2.08 6.35 3.79
CA ASP A 207 3.45 5.85 3.54
C ASP A 207 3.54 4.33 3.64
N ARG A 208 2.80 3.72 4.59
CA ARG A 208 2.77 2.28 4.76
C ARG A 208 2.19 1.58 3.52
N ALA A 209 1.10 2.10 2.96
CA ALA A 209 0.48 1.54 1.76
C ALA A 209 1.41 1.64 0.54
N VAL A 210 2.10 2.77 0.36
CA VAL A 210 3.09 2.94 -0.70
C VAL A 210 4.31 2.03 -0.52
N LEU A 211 4.76 1.83 0.73
CA LEU A 211 5.84 0.88 1.04
C LEU A 211 5.40 -0.56 0.75
N GLU A 212 4.18 -0.94 1.11
CA GLU A 212 3.64 -2.26 0.82
C GLU A 212 3.63 -2.54 -0.69
N GLU A 213 3.11 -1.62 -1.50
CA GLU A 213 3.11 -1.69 -2.95
C GLU A 213 4.51 -1.94 -3.52
N ARG A 214 5.46 -1.06 -3.19
CA ARG A 214 6.82 -1.12 -3.74
C ARG A 214 7.59 -2.37 -3.31
N LEU A 215 7.43 -2.77 -2.05
CA LEU A 215 8.09 -3.97 -1.53
C LEU A 215 7.49 -5.27 -2.09
N ARG A 216 6.17 -5.34 -2.29
CA ARG A 216 5.54 -6.50 -2.94
C ARG A 216 5.97 -6.64 -4.39
N ALA A 217 5.91 -5.54 -5.16
CA ALA A 217 6.38 -5.52 -6.54
C ALA A 217 7.87 -5.95 -6.63
N ALA A 218 8.73 -5.40 -5.77
CA ALA A 218 10.13 -5.79 -5.71
C ALA A 218 10.30 -7.27 -5.35
N ALA A 219 9.57 -7.77 -4.33
CA ALA A 219 9.70 -9.16 -3.85
C ALA A 219 9.29 -10.18 -4.91
N THR A 220 8.19 -9.94 -5.63
CA THR A 220 7.70 -10.86 -6.65
C THR A 220 8.59 -10.83 -7.90
N ALA A 221 9.11 -9.65 -8.30
CA ALA A 221 10.03 -9.54 -9.44
C ALA A 221 11.45 -10.08 -9.18
N SER A 222 11.77 -10.48 -7.93
CA SER A 222 13.15 -10.82 -7.53
C SER A 222 13.43 -12.31 -7.56
N ALA A 223 14.62 -12.67 -8.02
CA ALA A 223 15.13 -14.04 -7.99
C ALA A 223 15.91 -14.36 -6.70
N SER A 224 16.34 -13.35 -5.93
CA SER A 224 17.13 -13.52 -4.72
C SER A 224 16.90 -12.36 -3.73
N GLU A 225 17.35 -12.53 -2.48
CA GLU A 225 17.34 -11.47 -1.46
C GLU A 225 18.13 -10.24 -1.91
N ALA A 226 19.28 -10.44 -2.56
CA ALA A 226 20.09 -9.34 -3.10
C ALA A 226 19.35 -8.56 -4.20
N ASP A 227 18.65 -9.28 -5.08
CA ASP A 227 17.85 -8.65 -6.13
C ASP A 227 16.67 -7.86 -5.53
N PHE A 228 16.01 -8.40 -4.51
CA PHE A 228 14.95 -7.69 -3.77
C PHE A 228 15.46 -6.36 -3.20
N VAL A 229 16.60 -6.37 -2.53
CA VAL A 229 17.19 -5.14 -1.96
C VAL A 229 17.46 -4.10 -3.03
N ARG A 230 18.04 -4.55 -4.17
CA ARG A 230 18.34 -3.68 -5.31
C ARG A 230 17.08 -3.08 -5.94
N ARG A 231 16.04 -3.91 -6.16
CA ARG A 231 14.77 -3.47 -6.76
C ARG A 231 14.01 -2.52 -5.85
N ALA A 232 13.88 -2.85 -4.57
CA ALA A 232 13.20 -2.00 -3.61
C ALA A 232 13.85 -0.59 -3.53
N ARG A 233 15.18 -0.51 -3.54
CA ARG A 233 15.89 0.78 -3.57
C ARG A 233 15.68 1.54 -4.88
N ARG A 234 15.64 0.87 -6.03
CA ARG A 234 15.30 1.51 -7.32
C ARG A 234 13.88 2.06 -7.34
N LEU A 235 12.96 1.43 -6.62
CA LEU A 235 11.60 1.91 -6.43
C LEU A 235 11.49 3.03 -5.37
N GLY A 236 12.61 3.62 -4.91
CA GLY A 236 12.62 4.73 -3.98
C GLY A 236 12.38 4.34 -2.53
N VAL A 237 12.58 3.06 -2.17
CA VAL A 237 12.52 2.61 -0.79
C VAL A 237 13.90 2.69 -0.15
N ARG A 238 14.02 3.35 0.99
CA ARG A 238 15.19 3.24 1.86
C ARG A 238 15.06 1.99 2.71
N LEU A 239 16.11 1.19 2.73
CA LEU A 239 16.18 -0.05 3.48
C LEU A 239 17.31 0.03 4.51
N HIS A 240 16.99 -0.32 5.75
CA HIS A 240 17.95 -0.42 6.84
C HIS A 240 17.98 -1.86 7.38
N PRO A 241 19.08 -2.61 7.22
CA PRO A 241 19.19 -3.96 7.72
C PRO A 241 19.29 -3.97 9.26
N ARG A 242 18.74 -5.00 9.87
CA ARG A 242 18.96 -5.33 11.28
C ARG A 242 19.83 -6.57 11.33
N PHE A 243 21.04 -6.41 11.81
CA PHE A 243 21.99 -7.51 11.97
C PHE A 243 21.73 -8.29 13.26
N ALA A 244 22.18 -9.54 13.30
CA ALA A 244 22.24 -10.33 14.51
C ALA A 244 23.17 -9.66 15.54
N SER A 245 22.91 -9.87 16.83
CA SER A 245 23.69 -9.25 17.91
C SER A 245 25.18 -9.57 17.78
N GLY A 246 26.01 -8.53 17.76
CA GLY A 246 27.47 -8.64 17.63
C GLY A 246 27.98 -9.06 16.23
N ARG A 247 27.11 -9.09 15.20
CA ARG A 247 27.48 -9.49 13.83
C ARG A 247 27.15 -8.40 12.81
N THR A 248 27.90 -8.36 11.72
CA THR A 248 27.68 -7.46 10.56
C THR A 248 27.53 -8.22 9.25
N ASP A 249 27.49 -9.54 9.34
CA ASP A 249 27.42 -10.50 8.22
C ASP A 249 26.13 -11.35 8.24
N VAL A 250 25.26 -11.17 9.24
CA VAL A 250 23.98 -11.88 9.34
C VAL A 250 22.84 -10.90 9.54
N VAL A 251 22.05 -10.69 8.50
CA VAL A 251 20.84 -9.87 8.55
C VAL A 251 19.66 -10.70 9.04
N VAL A 252 19.03 -10.29 10.15
CA VAL A 252 17.88 -10.97 10.77
C VAL A 252 16.54 -10.28 10.50
N GLY A 253 16.55 -9.11 9.89
CA GLY A 253 15.37 -8.36 9.57
C GLY A 253 15.71 -7.01 8.93
N TYR A 254 14.69 -6.23 8.60
CA TYR A 254 14.89 -4.91 8.03
C TYR A 254 13.78 -3.94 8.41
N SER A 255 14.07 -2.67 8.26
CA SER A 255 13.11 -1.58 8.26
C SER A 255 13.13 -0.86 6.90
N ALA A 256 11.99 -0.32 6.51
CA ALA A 256 11.81 0.40 5.26
C ALA A 256 11.20 1.78 5.52
N ALA A 257 11.60 2.77 4.72
CA ALA A 257 11.03 4.11 4.69
C ALA A 257 10.98 4.61 3.23
N LEU A 258 10.10 5.55 2.92
CA LEU A 258 10.10 6.20 1.63
C LEU A 258 11.16 7.31 1.61
N ARG A 259 11.76 7.53 0.45
CA ARG A 259 12.56 8.71 0.17
C ARG A 259 11.61 9.85 -0.22
N THR A 260 11.69 10.97 0.49
CA THR A 260 10.94 12.19 0.16
C THR A 260 11.66 13.01 -0.91
N GLU A 261 10.97 13.94 -1.54
CA GLU A 261 11.52 14.77 -2.63
C GLU A 261 12.69 15.63 -2.16
N ASP A 262 12.70 16.08 -0.90
CA ASP A 262 13.78 16.82 -0.25
C ASP A 262 14.97 15.93 0.17
N GLY A 263 14.93 14.64 -0.16
CA GLY A 263 15.98 13.67 0.14
C GLY A 263 15.96 13.11 1.56
N GLN A 264 15.01 13.54 2.41
CA GLN A 264 14.78 12.97 3.74
C GLN A 264 14.12 11.59 3.61
N GLN A 265 13.72 11.01 4.72
CA GLN A 265 12.93 9.77 4.74
C GLN A 265 11.70 9.93 5.63
N THR A 266 10.65 9.20 5.27
CA THR A 266 9.47 9.07 6.11
C THR A 266 9.76 8.20 7.33
N ARG A 267 8.72 7.95 8.14
CA ARG A 267 8.82 7.02 9.27
C ARG A 267 9.31 5.63 8.84
N TRP A 268 10.20 5.04 9.64
CA TRP A 268 10.67 3.68 9.46
C TRP A 268 9.64 2.63 9.90
N TRP A 269 9.41 1.65 9.05
CA TRP A 269 8.52 0.51 9.31
C TRP A 269 9.27 -0.80 9.17
N GLY A 270 9.15 -1.70 10.17
CA GLY A 270 9.66 -3.07 10.00
C GLY A 270 8.86 -3.81 8.92
N GLY A 271 9.52 -4.64 8.09
CA GLY A 271 8.87 -5.36 6.98
C GLY A 271 7.60 -6.09 7.39
N GLY A 272 7.64 -6.88 8.44
CA GLY A 272 6.47 -7.60 8.98
C GLY A 272 5.40 -6.69 9.62
N ARG A 273 5.69 -5.40 9.85
CA ARG A 273 4.67 -4.40 10.26
C ARG A 273 4.01 -3.74 9.06
N ILE A 274 4.66 -3.71 7.91
CA ILE A 274 4.07 -3.28 6.64
C ILE A 274 3.06 -4.34 6.20
N ALA A 275 3.51 -5.59 6.03
CA ALA A 275 2.68 -6.76 5.78
C ALA A 275 3.39 -8.01 6.33
N ARG A 276 2.63 -9.03 6.78
CA ARG A 276 3.23 -10.21 7.44
C ARG A 276 4.15 -11.00 6.52
N ASP A 277 3.76 -11.16 5.27
CA ASP A 277 4.51 -11.87 4.23
C ASP A 277 5.76 -11.10 3.76
N LEU A 278 5.88 -9.80 4.10
CA LEU A 278 7.07 -8.99 3.87
C LEU A 278 8.09 -9.03 5.02
N ALA A 279 7.85 -9.82 6.08
CA ALA A 279 8.92 -10.10 7.05
C ALA A 279 10.09 -10.82 6.36
N LEU A 280 11.35 -10.47 6.69
CA LEU A 280 12.52 -11.04 6.01
C LEU A 280 12.57 -12.57 6.07
N THR A 281 12.15 -13.15 7.20
CA THR A 281 12.04 -14.60 7.36
C THR A 281 11.03 -15.23 6.41
N GLN A 282 9.96 -14.52 6.08
CA GLN A 282 8.96 -14.97 5.11
C GLN A 282 9.43 -14.75 3.66
N LEU A 283 10.09 -13.64 3.39
CA LEU A 283 10.67 -13.38 2.08
C LEU A 283 11.74 -14.42 1.71
N ARG A 284 12.55 -14.84 2.67
CA ARG A 284 13.58 -15.89 2.45
C ARG A 284 13.02 -17.25 2.09
N THR A 285 11.78 -17.56 2.44
CA THR A 285 11.13 -18.80 1.98
C THR A 285 10.81 -18.76 0.48
N ARG A 286 10.81 -17.59 -0.13
CA ARG A 286 10.43 -17.37 -1.54
C ARG A 286 11.59 -17.46 -2.53
N TRP A 287 12.82 -17.53 -2.05
CA TRP A 287 14.03 -17.58 -2.89
C TRP A 287 14.91 -18.75 -2.49
N GLU A 288 15.76 -19.16 -3.43
CA GLU A 288 16.81 -20.11 -3.12
C GLU A 288 17.81 -19.49 -2.13
N ASP A 289 18.21 -20.29 -1.15
CA ASP A 289 19.14 -19.90 -0.10
C ASP A 289 20.38 -20.77 -0.20
N THR A 290 21.39 -20.26 -0.90
CA THR A 290 22.71 -20.87 -1.04
C THR A 290 23.73 -20.01 -0.29
N PRO A 291 24.91 -20.57 0.09
CA PRO A 291 25.95 -19.76 0.72
C PRO A 291 26.38 -18.55 -0.11
N SER A 292 26.43 -18.70 -1.44
CA SER A 292 26.77 -17.60 -2.35
C SER A 292 25.68 -16.52 -2.39
N SER A 293 24.39 -16.91 -2.45
CA SER A 293 23.29 -15.96 -2.43
C SER A 293 23.19 -15.21 -1.10
N ALA A 294 23.53 -15.86 0.02
CA ALA A 294 23.58 -15.22 1.34
C ALA A 294 24.68 -14.16 1.43
N LEU A 295 25.88 -14.44 0.90
CA LEU A 295 26.97 -13.45 0.84
C LEU A 295 26.61 -12.27 -0.04
N GLU A 296 26.05 -12.51 -1.23
CA GLU A 296 25.58 -11.45 -2.14
C GLU A 296 24.49 -10.58 -1.46
N ALA A 297 23.59 -11.21 -0.71
CA ALA A 297 22.56 -10.49 0.02
C ALA A 297 23.15 -9.53 1.05
N VAL A 298 24.14 -9.97 1.85
CA VAL A 298 24.80 -9.12 2.84
C VAL A 298 25.46 -7.91 2.18
N GLU A 299 26.15 -8.09 1.06
CA GLU A 299 26.77 -6.98 0.33
C GLU A 299 25.70 -6.03 -0.27
N ALA A 300 24.61 -6.56 -0.78
CA ALA A 300 23.48 -5.74 -1.24
C ALA A 300 22.87 -4.92 -0.08
N TRP A 301 22.69 -5.51 1.09
CA TRP A 301 22.21 -4.80 2.28
C TRP A 301 23.15 -3.67 2.73
N LYS A 302 24.47 -3.86 2.62
CA LYS A 302 25.49 -2.83 2.88
C LYS A 302 25.53 -1.74 1.81
N GLY A 303 24.88 -1.93 0.67
CA GLY A 303 24.86 -0.96 -0.44
C GLY A 303 25.91 -1.22 -1.51
N HIS A 304 26.60 -2.34 -1.46
CA HIS A 304 27.55 -2.74 -2.47
C HIS A 304 26.85 -3.46 -3.62
N TYR A 305 26.98 -2.95 -4.83
CA TYR A 305 26.33 -3.52 -6.01
C TYR A 305 27.37 -3.82 -7.11
N PRO A 306 27.31 -4.99 -7.75
CA PRO A 306 28.06 -5.19 -8.97
C PRO A 306 27.58 -4.21 -10.04
N LYS A 307 28.49 -3.82 -10.94
CA LYS A 307 28.10 -3.05 -12.14
C LYS A 307 27.01 -3.83 -12.88
N ARG A 308 25.95 -3.13 -13.28
CA ARG A 308 24.84 -3.74 -14.02
C ARG A 308 25.35 -4.27 -15.35
N ALA A 309 25.23 -5.57 -15.60
CA ALA A 309 25.34 -6.12 -16.94
C ALA A 309 24.21 -5.55 -17.82
N PRO A 310 24.41 -5.39 -19.13
CA PRO A 310 23.32 -5.15 -20.07
C PRO A 310 22.20 -6.16 -19.82
N TYR A 311 20.94 -5.74 -20.01
CA TYR A 311 19.82 -6.65 -19.87
C TYR A 311 19.87 -7.67 -21.02
N ASP A 312 20.14 -8.90 -20.66
CA ASP A 312 20.18 -10.07 -21.57
C ASP A 312 19.08 -11.07 -21.14
N GLY A 313 17.90 -10.54 -20.87
CA GLY A 313 16.76 -11.34 -20.39
C GLY A 313 15.83 -11.77 -21.53
N PRO A 314 14.90 -12.72 -21.25
CA PRO A 314 13.95 -13.22 -22.23
C PRO A 314 13.10 -12.11 -22.82
N LEU A 315 12.63 -12.31 -24.04
CA LEU A 315 11.70 -11.42 -24.73
C LEU A 315 10.42 -11.22 -23.91
N TRP A 316 9.68 -10.16 -24.16
CA TRP A 316 8.45 -9.89 -23.42
C TRP A 316 7.38 -10.96 -23.66
N GLU A 317 7.36 -11.56 -24.85
CA GLU A 317 6.49 -12.66 -25.23
C GLU A 317 6.72 -13.90 -24.36
N ASP A 318 7.96 -14.26 -24.13
CA ASP A 318 8.34 -15.41 -23.27
C ASP A 318 7.91 -15.20 -21.83
N ARG A 319 7.94 -13.95 -21.37
CA ARG A 319 7.50 -13.59 -20.00
C ARG A 319 5.98 -13.67 -19.86
N ILE A 320 5.23 -13.37 -20.92
CA ILE A 320 3.77 -13.55 -20.92
C ILE A 320 3.44 -15.05 -20.96
N ARG A 321 4.10 -15.84 -21.83
CA ARG A 321 3.92 -17.32 -21.86
C ARG A 321 4.23 -17.98 -20.51
N ALA A 322 5.21 -17.47 -19.77
CA ALA A 322 5.51 -17.98 -18.45
C ALA A 322 4.33 -17.83 -17.47
N LEU A 323 3.41 -16.88 -17.68
CA LEU A 323 2.17 -16.77 -16.90
C LEU A 323 1.20 -17.92 -17.14
N GLU A 324 1.23 -18.58 -18.30
CA GLU A 324 0.41 -19.77 -18.57
C GLU A 324 0.81 -20.92 -17.64
N SER A 325 2.12 -21.06 -17.39
CA SER A 325 2.62 -22.03 -16.41
C SER A 325 2.13 -21.71 -14.99
N PHE A 326 2.06 -20.43 -14.63
CA PHE A 326 1.52 -20.00 -13.35
C PHE A 326 0.00 -20.23 -13.28
N ARG A 327 -0.74 -19.95 -14.35
CA ARG A 327 -2.18 -20.28 -14.43
C ARG A 327 -2.39 -21.78 -14.26
N ALA A 328 -1.65 -22.61 -14.98
CA ALA A 328 -1.71 -24.07 -14.85
C ALA A 328 -1.29 -24.56 -13.44
N HIS A 329 -0.44 -23.83 -12.73
CA HIS A 329 -0.15 -24.10 -11.32
C HIS A 329 -1.38 -23.82 -10.44
N LEU A 330 -2.06 -22.69 -10.64
CA LEU A 330 -3.30 -22.36 -9.92
C LEU A 330 -4.38 -23.41 -10.14
N ASP A 331 -4.57 -23.88 -11.37
CA ASP A 331 -5.60 -24.88 -11.72
C ASP A 331 -5.37 -26.24 -11.01
N ARG A 332 -4.11 -26.53 -10.61
CA ARG A 332 -3.74 -27.75 -9.84
C ARG A 332 -3.72 -27.53 -8.33
N LEU A 333 -3.86 -26.29 -7.87
CA LEU A 333 -3.76 -25.97 -6.45
C LEU A 333 -5.00 -26.46 -5.72
N SER A 334 -4.81 -27.24 -4.64
CA SER A 334 -5.93 -27.67 -3.80
C SER A 334 -6.57 -26.48 -3.09
N PRO A 335 -7.91 -26.34 -3.10
CA PRO A 335 -8.62 -25.34 -2.30
C PRO A 335 -8.35 -25.45 -0.79
N THR A 336 -7.89 -26.60 -0.30
CA THR A 336 -7.50 -26.82 1.10
C THR A 336 -6.07 -26.45 1.41
N ASP A 337 -5.20 -26.21 0.40
CA ASP A 337 -3.83 -25.72 0.60
C ASP A 337 -3.83 -24.21 0.86
N HIS A 338 -4.18 -23.84 2.10
CA HIS A 338 -4.23 -22.44 2.50
C HIS A 338 -2.89 -21.70 2.37
N VAL A 339 -1.78 -22.42 2.45
CA VAL A 339 -0.43 -21.83 2.30
C VAL A 339 -0.13 -21.58 0.83
N GLY A 340 -0.45 -22.53 -0.03
CA GLY A 340 -0.36 -22.37 -1.49
C GLY A 340 -1.22 -21.22 -1.99
N LEU A 341 -2.48 -21.15 -1.57
CA LEU A 341 -3.40 -20.04 -1.88
C LEU A 341 -2.81 -18.68 -1.45
N ALA A 342 -2.27 -18.59 -0.23
CA ALA A 342 -1.69 -17.35 0.26
C ALA A 342 -0.39 -16.96 -0.48
N ASN A 343 0.39 -17.92 -0.95
CA ASN A 343 1.59 -17.65 -1.76
C ASN A 343 1.19 -17.19 -3.17
N ALA A 344 0.25 -17.86 -3.82
CA ALA A 344 -0.30 -17.44 -5.10
C ALA A 344 -0.89 -16.03 -5.04
N ALA A 345 -1.68 -15.74 -4.00
CA ALA A 345 -2.21 -14.40 -3.75
C ALA A 345 -1.10 -13.35 -3.56
N ALA A 346 0.01 -13.70 -2.89
CA ALA A 346 1.15 -12.81 -2.74
C ALA A 346 1.83 -12.50 -4.08
N ASP A 347 1.93 -13.50 -4.97
CA ASP A 347 2.55 -13.37 -6.28
C ASP A 347 1.67 -12.54 -7.23
N ILE A 348 0.36 -12.80 -7.27
CA ILE A 348 -0.60 -12.01 -8.05
C ILE A 348 -0.66 -10.56 -7.55
N ALA A 349 -0.72 -10.34 -6.23
CA ALA A 349 -0.70 -8.99 -5.66
C ALA A 349 0.59 -8.23 -6.01
N GLY A 350 1.75 -8.91 -6.00
CA GLY A 350 3.02 -8.32 -6.40
C GLY A 350 3.05 -7.93 -7.86
N LEU A 351 2.49 -8.75 -8.75
CA LEU A 351 2.35 -8.46 -10.17
C LEU A 351 1.42 -7.26 -10.43
N LEU A 352 0.26 -7.22 -9.76
CA LEU A 352 -0.67 -6.08 -9.84
C LEU A 352 -0.01 -4.77 -9.35
N HIS A 353 0.73 -4.83 -8.25
CA HIS A 353 1.48 -3.67 -7.75
C HIS A 353 2.58 -3.22 -8.72
N ALA A 354 3.28 -4.15 -9.37
CA ALA A 354 4.29 -3.82 -10.38
C ALA A 354 3.66 -3.08 -11.58
N GLN A 355 2.49 -3.52 -12.02
CA GLN A 355 1.72 -2.84 -13.07
C GLN A 355 1.20 -1.46 -12.59
N ALA A 356 0.71 -1.36 -11.35
CA ALA A 356 0.23 -0.09 -10.78
C ALA A 356 1.33 0.97 -10.72
N ILE A 357 2.56 0.59 -10.34
CA ILE A 357 3.73 1.50 -10.28
C ILE A 357 4.03 2.11 -11.66
N THR A 358 3.85 1.35 -12.73
CA THR A 358 4.17 1.77 -14.11
C THR A 358 2.96 2.27 -14.90
N ALA A 359 1.77 2.27 -14.31
CA ALA A 359 0.55 2.75 -14.93
C ALA A 359 0.66 4.22 -15.35
N ARG A 360 0.27 4.53 -16.59
CA ARG A 360 0.39 5.88 -17.17
C ARG A 360 -0.67 6.87 -16.71
N THR A 361 -1.79 6.38 -16.18
CA THR A 361 -2.91 7.20 -15.72
C THR A 361 -3.21 6.94 -14.26
N SER A 362 -3.68 7.96 -13.52
CA SER A 362 -4.11 7.80 -12.14
C SER A 362 -5.25 6.80 -12.00
N GLY A 363 -6.27 6.86 -12.87
CA GLY A 363 -7.38 5.90 -12.85
C GLY A 363 -6.94 4.47 -13.10
N GLY A 364 -5.99 4.25 -14.03
CA GLY A 364 -5.41 2.92 -14.26
C GLY A 364 -4.62 2.41 -13.05
N ARG A 365 -3.88 3.29 -12.40
CA ARG A 365 -3.18 2.97 -11.16
C ARG A 365 -4.16 2.59 -10.06
N ASP A 366 -5.19 3.43 -9.81
CA ASP A 366 -6.14 3.23 -8.73
C ASP A 366 -6.93 1.91 -8.86
N MET A 367 -7.29 1.49 -10.08
CA MET A 367 -7.97 0.21 -10.28
C MET A 367 -7.05 -0.99 -10.01
N LEU A 368 -5.79 -0.95 -10.48
CA LEU A 368 -4.82 -2.01 -10.22
C LEU A 368 -4.47 -2.09 -8.72
N GLU A 369 -4.37 -0.95 -8.03
CA GLU A 369 -4.12 -0.90 -6.59
C GLU A 369 -5.27 -1.50 -5.78
N ARG A 370 -6.54 -1.22 -6.12
CA ARG A 370 -7.69 -1.84 -5.43
C ARG A 370 -7.63 -3.36 -5.54
N ALA A 371 -7.47 -3.90 -6.74
CA ALA A 371 -7.32 -5.33 -6.96
C ALA A 371 -6.11 -5.90 -6.19
N ALA A 372 -4.95 -5.25 -6.26
CA ALA A 372 -3.73 -5.67 -5.58
C ALA A 372 -3.88 -5.71 -4.06
N VAL A 373 -4.52 -4.71 -3.47
CA VAL A 373 -4.76 -4.65 -2.02
C VAL A 373 -5.69 -5.77 -1.59
N GLN A 374 -6.75 -6.03 -2.34
CA GLN A 374 -7.72 -7.09 -1.99
C GLN A 374 -7.09 -8.48 -2.10
N VAL A 375 -6.41 -8.79 -3.21
CA VAL A 375 -5.68 -10.06 -3.38
C VAL A 375 -4.56 -10.17 -2.32
N GLY A 376 -3.85 -9.07 -2.04
CA GLY A 376 -2.79 -9.03 -1.03
C GLY A 376 -3.26 -9.31 0.41
N ARG A 377 -4.54 -9.08 0.72
CA ARG A 377 -5.15 -9.51 2.01
C ARG A 377 -5.17 -11.02 2.14
N CYS A 378 -5.44 -11.73 1.04
CA CYS A 378 -5.44 -13.20 1.02
C CYS A 378 -4.04 -13.80 1.27
N ALA A 379 -2.99 -13.05 0.99
CA ALA A 379 -1.60 -13.42 1.30
C ALA A 379 -1.26 -13.38 2.80
N GLN A 380 -2.11 -12.81 3.66
CA GLN A 380 -1.81 -12.58 5.08
C GLN A 380 -2.24 -13.75 5.96
N LEU A 381 -1.34 -14.68 6.23
CA LEU A 381 -1.56 -15.75 7.20
C LEU A 381 -1.06 -15.37 8.60
N LYS A 382 -1.81 -15.75 9.63
CA LYS A 382 -1.44 -15.53 11.04
C LYS A 382 -0.22 -16.35 11.44
N THR A 383 -0.19 -17.61 10.99
CA THR A 383 0.93 -18.52 11.18
C THR A 383 1.31 -19.06 9.81
N ARG A 384 2.56 -18.83 9.38
CA ARG A 384 3.09 -19.37 8.13
C ARG A 384 4.13 -20.45 8.46
N PRO A 385 4.08 -21.62 7.81
CA PRO A 385 5.17 -22.58 7.89
C PRO A 385 6.48 -21.95 7.40
N ALA A 386 7.59 -22.48 7.90
CA ALA A 386 8.93 -22.09 7.47
C ALA A 386 9.36 -22.77 6.16
N ASP A 387 8.48 -23.59 5.56
CA ASP A 387 8.76 -24.36 4.35
C ASP A 387 9.03 -23.42 3.16
N LYS A 388 10.03 -23.78 2.38
CA LYS A 388 10.36 -23.06 1.15
C LYS A 388 9.22 -23.18 0.15
N ARG A 389 8.76 -22.03 -0.33
CA ARG A 389 7.77 -21.87 -1.40
C ARG A 389 8.29 -20.78 -2.33
N LEU A 390 9.05 -21.17 -3.33
CA LEU A 390 9.65 -20.24 -4.30
C LEU A 390 8.55 -19.43 -5.00
N VAL A 391 8.88 -18.18 -5.33
CA VAL A 391 8.03 -17.36 -6.21
C VAL A 391 7.85 -18.12 -7.52
N ASP A 392 6.63 -18.18 -8.01
CA ASP A 392 6.37 -18.76 -9.32
C ASP A 392 7.18 -18.04 -10.41
N VAL A 393 7.80 -18.81 -11.30
CA VAL A 393 8.69 -18.26 -12.32
C VAL A 393 7.92 -17.31 -13.25
N GLY A 394 6.69 -17.67 -13.62
CA GLY A 394 5.82 -16.84 -14.45
C GLY A 394 5.47 -15.52 -13.77
N ALA A 395 5.05 -15.57 -12.51
CA ALA A 395 4.75 -14.38 -11.73
C ALA A 395 5.96 -13.45 -11.58
N ARG A 396 7.16 -14.03 -11.36
CA ARG A 396 8.42 -13.28 -11.27
C ARG A 396 8.76 -12.59 -12.59
N MET A 397 8.73 -13.34 -13.70
CA MET A 397 9.05 -12.84 -15.02
C MET A 397 8.07 -11.75 -15.47
N ALA A 398 6.78 -11.93 -15.22
CA ALA A 398 5.75 -10.95 -15.52
C ALA A 398 5.86 -9.69 -14.67
N SER A 399 6.21 -9.82 -13.37
CA SER A 399 6.43 -8.66 -12.49
C SER A 399 7.67 -7.87 -12.90
N ASP A 400 8.74 -8.55 -13.35
CA ASP A 400 9.91 -7.88 -13.94
C ASP A 400 9.55 -7.18 -15.25
N LEU A 401 8.75 -7.83 -16.11
CA LEU A 401 8.21 -7.20 -17.32
C LEU A 401 7.41 -5.95 -16.99
N ALA A 402 6.49 -6.01 -16.05
CA ALA A 402 5.70 -4.87 -15.63
C ALA A 402 6.58 -3.67 -15.22
N LEU A 403 7.63 -3.91 -14.44
CA LEU A 403 8.57 -2.86 -13.99
C LEU A 403 9.49 -2.34 -15.10
N THR A 404 9.66 -3.08 -16.19
CA THR A 404 10.58 -2.73 -17.30
C THR A 404 9.87 -2.54 -18.64
N ILE A 405 8.55 -2.52 -18.65
CA ILE A 405 7.71 -2.58 -19.86
C ILE A 405 7.99 -1.44 -20.85
N ALA A 406 8.34 -0.25 -20.35
CA ALA A 406 8.68 0.89 -21.19
C ALA A 406 9.96 0.69 -22.03
N ALA A 407 10.81 -0.28 -21.65
CA ALA A 407 12.05 -0.62 -22.35
C ALA A 407 11.89 -1.79 -23.33
N THR A 408 10.69 -2.33 -23.52
CA THR A 408 10.43 -3.42 -24.49
C THR A 408 10.30 -2.86 -25.91
N SER A 409 10.46 -3.74 -26.90
CA SER A 409 10.28 -3.40 -28.32
C SER A 409 8.86 -2.95 -28.66
N SER A 410 7.85 -3.46 -27.95
CA SER A 410 6.44 -3.16 -28.18
C SER A 410 5.69 -2.89 -26.86
N PRO A 411 5.95 -1.75 -26.17
CA PRO A 411 5.45 -1.52 -24.82
C PRO A 411 3.91 -1.55 -24.70
N HIS A 412 3.20 -1.12 -25.74
CA HIS A 412 1.74 -1.13 -25.73
C HIS A 412 1.17 -2.55 -25.83
N MET A 413 1.68 -3.34 -26.76
CA MET A 413 1.25 -4.73 -26.96
C MET A 413 1.58 -5.58 -25.73
N ALA A 414 2.80 -5.45 -25.19
CA ALA A 414 3.20 -6.10 -23.97
C ALA A 414 2.30 -5.73 -22.78
N ALA A 415 1.90 -4.45 -22.67
CA ALA A 415 1.01 -4.00 -21.61
C ALA A 415 -0.40 -4.61 -21.74
N VAL A 416 -0.95 -4.68 -22.94
CA VAL A 416 -2.27 -5.28 -23.19
C VAL A 416 -2.24 -6.78 -22.92
N ALA A 417 -1.24 -7.50 -23.44
CA ALA A 417 -1.09 -8.92 -23.19
C ALA A 417 -0.95 -9.23 -21.69
N LEU A 418 -0.09 -8.47 -20.99
CA LEU A 418 0.12 -8.61 -19.55
C LEU A 418 -1.15 -8.33 -18.75
N ALA A 419 -1.94 -7.33 -19.14
CA ALA A 419 -3.18 -6.99 -18.47
C ALA A 419 -4.21 -8.11 -18.59
N HIS A 420 -4.39 -8.70 -19.77
CA HIS A 420 -5.28 -9.85 -19.96
C HIS A 420 -4.84 -11.07 -19.15
N ALA A 421 -3.56 -11.45 -19.24
CA ALA A 421 -3.03 -12.58 -18.48
C ALA A 421 -3.16 -12.37 -16.97
N THR A 422 -2.97 -11.14 -16.48
CA THR A 422 -3.15 -10.82 -15.06
C THR A 422 -4.63 -10.89 -14.64
N ALA A 423 -5.55 -10.43 -15.49
CA ALA A 423 -6.98 -10.55 -15.22
C ALA A 423 -7.40 -12.01 -15.09
N ASP A 424 -6.92 -12.88 -15.96
CA ASP A 424 -7.18 -14.33 -15.91
C ASP A 424 -6.65 -14.97 -14.60
N LEU A 425 -5.52 -14.49 -14.06
CA LEU A 425 -5.00 -14.94 -12.77
C LEU A 425 -5.84 -14.45 -11.59
N VAL A 426 -6.38 -13.22 -11.67
CA VAL A 426 -7.24 -12.67 -10.61
C VAL A 426 -8.57 -13.43 -10.56
N HIS A 427 -9.16 -13.78 -11.70
CA HIS A 427 -10.33 -14.67 -11.74
C HIS A 427 -10.00 -16.04 -11.14
N ALA A 428 -8.88 -16.66 -11.55
CA ALA A 428 -8.50 -17.98 -11.03
C ALA A 428 -8.32 -18.01 -9.50
N ILE A 429 -7.74 -16.96 -8.91
CA ILE A 429 -7.58 -16.93 -7.44
C ILE A 429 -8.93 -16.69 -6.74
N ALA A 430 -9.87 -15.95 -7.35
CA ALA A 430 -11.22 -15.80 -6.84
C ALA A 430 -11.96 -17.14 -6.85
N ASP A 431 -11.95 -17.86 -7.97
CA ASP A 431 -12.53 -19.20 -8.12
C ASP A 431 -11.99 -20.20 -7.07
N LEU A 432 -10.67 -20.17 -6.82
CA LEU A 432 -10.03 -20.99 -5.80
C LEU A 432 -10.49 -20.65 -4.37
N HIS A 433 -10.71 -19.36 -4.08
CA HIS A 433 -11.27 -18.95 -2.80
C HIS A 433 -12.74 -19.37 -2.65
N GLU A 434 -13.53 -19.32 -3.72
CA GLU A 434 -14.91 -19.82 -3.73
C GLU A 434 -14.93 -21.34 -3.49
N ALA A 435 -14.13 -22.10 -4.24
CA ALA A 435 -13.98 -23.55 -4.05
C ALA A 435 -13.47 -23.93 -2.65
N ALA A 436 -12.71 -23.04 -2.00
CA ALA A 436 -12.28 -23.19 -0.60
C ALA A 436 -13.39 -22.84 0.42
N GLY A 437 -14.62 -22.58 -0.01
CA GLY A 437 -15.74 -22.16 0.84
C GLY A 437 -15.61 -20.73 1.37
N GLN A 438 -14.92 -19.85 0.65
CA GLN A 438 -14.62 -18.46 1.02
C GLN A 438 -15.34 -17.49 0.06
N ALA A 439 -16.64 -17.69 -0.14
CA ALA A 439 -17.44 -16.93 -1.10
C ALA A 439 -17.38 -15.41 -0.91
N SER A 440 -17.34 -14.94 0.36
CA SER A 440 -17.19 -13.52 0.66
C SER A 440 -15.83 -12.94 0.22
N THR A 441 -14.77 -13.73 0.32
CA THR A 441 -13.43 -13.34 -0.17
C THR A 441 -13.41 -13.33 -1.69
N ALA A 442 -13.95 -14.34 -2.35
CA ALA A 442 -14.08 -14.41 -3.80
C ALA A 442 -14.85 -13.20 -4.33
N ALA A 443 -16.04 -12.93 -3.79
CA ALA A 443 -16.86 -11.78 -4.15
C ALA A 443 -16.16 -10.43 -3.92
N ALA A 444 -15.34 -10.31 -2.87
CA ALA A 444 -14.56 -9.09 -2.62
C ALA A 444 -13.42 -8.92 -3.62
N ILE A 445 -12.76 -10.00 -4.05
CA ILE A 445 -11.74 -9.96 -5.11
C ILE A 445 -12.39 -9.49 -6.42
N GLU A 446 -13.48 -10.13 -6.83
CA GLU A 446 -14.21 -9.79 -8.06
C GLU A 446 -14.67 -8.33 -8.07
N ARG A 447 -15.33 -7.87 -7.02
CA ARG A 447 -15.81 -6.50 -6.89
C ARG A 447 -14.68 -5.46 -6.99
N ASP A 448 -13.57 -5.68 -6.28
CA ASP A 448 -12.47 -4.73 -6.23
C ASP A 448 -11.62 -4.77 -7.53
N ALA A 449 -11.68 -5.85 -8.30
CA ALA A 449 -11.06 -6.01 -9.60
C ALA A 449 -11.99 -5.64 -10.79
N GLN A 450 -13.31 -5.47 -10.59
CA GLN A 450 -14.29 -5.26 -11.66
C GLN A 450 -13.89 -4.15 -12.64
N ALA A 451 -13.46 -3.00 -12.14
CA ALA A 451 -13.03 -1.89 -13.00
C ALA A 451 -11.78 -2.24 -13.85
N MET A 452 -10.93 -3.15 -13.36
CA MET A 452 -9.80 -3.68 -14.12
C MET A 452 -10.30 -4.62 -15.22
N PHE A 453 -11.23 -5.51 -14.93
CA PHE A 453 -11.82 -6.43 -15.91
C PHE A 453 -12.54 -5.66 -17.03
N ASP A 454 -13.38 -4.68 -16.66
CA ASP A 454 -14.08 -3.83 -17.63
C ASP A 454 -13.10 -3.12 -18.56
N ARG A 455 -12.01 -2.60 -17.99
CA ARG A 455 -10.98 -1.90 -18.77
C ARG A 455 -10.21 -2.84 -19.68
N VAL A 456 -9.80 -3.99 -19.20
CA VAL A 456 -9.05 -5.00 -19.98
C VAL A 456 -9.89 -5.47 -21.16
N ASN A 457 -11.18 -5.74 -20.93
CA ASN A 457 -12.11 -6.21 -21.97
C ASN A 457 -12.39 -5.19 -23.08
N THR A 458 -12.00 -3.91 -22.92
CA THR A 458 -12.06 -2.93 -24.03
C THR A 458 -10.97 -3.13 -25.08
N TYR A 459 -9.95 -3.93 -24.81
CA TYR A 459 -8.87 -4.22 -25.72
C TYR A 459 -8.98 -5.65 -26.27
N PRO A 460 -8.65 -5.89 -27.55
CA PRO A 460 -8.57 -7.24 -28.08
C PRO A 460 -7.43 -8.01 -27.39
N ARG A 461 -7.63 -9.31 -27.20
CA ARG A 461 -6.54 -10.19 -26.73
C ARG A 461 -5.41 -10.24 -27.75
N VAL A 462 -4.19 -10.18 -27.26
CA VAL A 462 -2.98 -10.31 -28.10
C VAL A 462 -2.67 -11.79 -28.24
N ASP A 463 -2.63 -12.27 -29.47
CA ASP A 463 -2.11 -13.60 -29.76
C ASP A 463 -0.57 -13.56 -29.71
N VAL A 464 -0.02 -13.91 -28.55
CA VAL A 464 1.41 -13.84 -28.26
C VAL A 464 2.18 -14.88 -29.09
N ASP A 465 1.57 -16.04 -29.38
CA ASP A 465 2.21 -17.11 -30.14
C ASP A 465 2.27 -16.78 -31.63
N ALA A 466 1.20 -16.21 -32.17
CA ALA A 466 1.21 -15.71 -33.54
C ALA A 466 2.24 -14.60 -33.73
N LEU A 467 2.36 -13.72 -32.74
CA LEU A 467 3.30 -12.59 -32.76
C LEU A 467 4.75 -13.10 -32.69
N ALA A 468 5.07 -13.99 -31.76
CA ALA A 468 6.40 -14.58 -31.63
C ALA A 468 6.81 -15.35 -32.91
N SER A 469 5.87 -16.15 -33.45
CA SER A 469 6.10 -16.85 -34.71
C SER A 469 6.35 -15.90 -35.91
N ALA A 470 5.70 -14.70 -35.88
CA ALA A 470 5.96 -13.68 -36.88
C ALA A 470 7.35 -13.05 -36.72
N TYR A 471 7.80 -12.78 -35.51
CA TYR A 471 9.14 -12.27 -35.21
C TYR A 471 10.22 -13.27 -35.61
N GLU A 472 10.08 -14.57 -35.27
CA GLU A 472 11.01 -15.60 -35.70
C GLU A 472 11.09 -15.74 -37.22
N ARG A 473 9.97 -15.57 -37.94
CA ARG A 473 9.98 -15.57 -39.41
C ARG A 473 10.72 -14.35 -39.96
N LEU A 474 10.53 -13.17 -39.37
CA LEU A 474 11.23 -11.94 -39.73
C LEU A 474 12.73 -12.03 -39.46
N GLU A 475 13.13 -12.57 -38.33
CA GLU A 475 14.55 -12.79 -37.99
C GLU A 475 15.20 -13.77 -38.96
N ARG A 476 14.54 -14.90 -39.28
CA ARG A 476 15.03 -15.87 -40.28
C ARG A 476 15.12 -15.26 -41.68
N ALA A 477 14.16 -14.39 -42.05
CA ALA A 477 14.18 -13.68 -43.33
C ALA A 477 15.24 -12.57 -43.35
N SER A 478 15.56 -11.99 -42.19
CA SER A 478 16.56 -10.92 -42.03
C SER A 478 17.96 -11.45 -41.73
N ALA A 479 18.08 -12.75 -41.40
CA ALA A 479 19.38 -13.39 -41.27
C ALA A 479 20.14 -13.24 -42.60
N PRO A 480 21.34 -12.65 -42.61
CA PRO A 480 22.09 -12.50 -43.85
C PRO A 480 22.25 -13.88 -44.46
N ALA A 481 21.68 -14.07 -45.68
CA ALA A 481 21.99 -15.22 -46.47
C ALA A 481 23.50 -15.43 -46.37
N GLN A 482 23.95 -16.67 -46.05
CA GLN A 482 25.37 -16.97 -45.97
C GLN A 482 26.00 -16.37 -47.24
N ARG A 483 26.66 -15.22 -47.08
CA ARG A 483 27.41 -14.63 -48.16
C ARG A 483 28.47 -15.67 -48.49
N GLU A 484 28.33 -16.31 -49.64
CA GLU A 484 29.47 -16.99 -50.27
C GLU A 484 30.64 -16.06 -50.09
N ALA A 485 31.74 -16.58 -49.57
CA ALA A 485 32.93 -15.83 -49.26
C ALA A 485 33.35 -15.02 -50.48
N VAL A 486 33.00 -13.76 -50.53
CA VAL A 486 33.56 -12.83 -51.51
C VAL A 486 35.05 -12.79 -51.23
N PRO A 487 35.91 -13.09 -52.21
CA PRO A 487 37.35 -13.05 -52.02
C PRO A 487 37.72 -11.64 -51.46
N PRO A 488 38.70 -11.55 -50.56
CA PRO A 488 39.05 -10.30 -49.93
C PRO A 488 39.42 -9.27 -51.02
N LEU A 489 38.72 -8.13 -50.98
CA LEU A 489 39.07 -6.98 -51.81
C LEU A 489 40.52 -6.56 -51.49
N PRO A 490 41.31 -6.17 -52.51
CA PRO A 490 42.65 -5.63 -52.28
C PRO A 490 42.57 -4.48 -51.31
N PRO A 491 43.55 -4.28 -50.42
CA PRO A 491 43.53 -3.21 -49.45
C PRO A 491 43.33 -1.85 -50.16
N PRO A 492 42.50 -0.97 -49.64
CA PRO A 492 42.32 0.35 -50.20
C PRO A 492 43.67 1.10 -50.22
N PRO A 493 43.94 1.90 -51.24
CA PRO A 493 45.14 2.74 -51.25
C PRO A 493 45.15 3.61 -49.99
N ALA A 494 46.35 3.86 -49.44
CA ALA A 494 46.49 4.71 -48.25
C ALA A 494 45.78 6.05 -48.46
N PRO A 495 45.01 6.54 -47.47
CA PRO A 495 44.31 7.79 -47.63
C PRO A 495 45.33 8.92 -47.89
N GLU A 496 45.17 9.60 -48.98
CA GLU A 496 45.85 10.89 -49.21
C GLU A 496 45.36 11.86 -48.12
N GLU A 497 46.27 12.44 -47.35
CA GLU A 497 46.01 13.30 -46.19
C GLU A 497 45.26 14.57 -46.51
N ASP A 498 44.82 14.78 -47.74
CA ASP A 498 44.21 16.04 -48.23
C ASP A 498 42.77 15.90 -48.80
N SER A 499 42.01 14.90 -48.36
CA SER A 499 40.63 14.78 -48.84
C SER A 499 39.75 15.86 -48.18
N ALA A 500 38.88 16.51 -48.97
CA ALA A 500 37.92 17.49 -48.51
C ALA A 500 37.03 17.00 -47.36
N ILE A 501 36.78 15.66 -47.33
CA ILE A 501 35.95 14.98 -46.30
C ILE A 501 36.62 15.03 -44.92
N VAL A 502 37.97 14.91 -44.83
CA VAL A 502 38.71 15.00 -43.55
C VAL A 502 38.70 16.43 -43.02
N ARG A 503 38.87 17.41 -43.91
CA ARG A 503 38.76 18.84 -43.53
C ARG A 503 37.38 19.22 -43.08
N ASP A 504 36.32 18.73 -43.72
CA ASP A 504 34.92 18.99 -43.33
C ASP A 504 34.55 18.31 -42.01
N ALA A 505 35.03 17.10 -41.75
CA ALA A 505 34.85 16.41 -40.48
C ALA A 505 35.58 17.11 -39.31
N GLN A 506 36.81 17.61 -39.57
CA GLN A 506 37.58 18.36 -38.58
C GLN A 506 36.96 19.75 -38.32
N ALA A 507 36.37 20.39 -39.33
CA ALA A 507 35.67 21.65 -39.20
C ALA A 507 34.33 21.49 -38.42
N LEU A 508 33.63 20.37 -38.58
CA LEU A 508 32.43 20.06 -37.80
C LEU A 508 32.75 19.77 -36.33
N ALA A 509 33.85 19.10 -36.05
CA ALA A 509 34.28 18.80 -34.68
C ALA A 509 34.69 20.07 -33.88
N ASN A 510 35.09 21.12 -34.56
CA ASN A 510 35.55 22.38 -33.96
C ASN A 510 34.51 23.51 -34.00
N ALA A 511 33.33 23.28 -34.58
CA ALA A 511 32.26 24.29 -34.66
C ALA A 511 31.49 24.39 -33.32
N SER A 512 31.06 25.60 -32.96
CA SER A 512 30.17 25.78 -31.83
C SER A 512 28.82 25.09 -32.10
N THR A 513 28.13 24.70 -31.04
CA THR A 513 26.83 23.95 -31.14
C THR A 513 25.79 24.70 -32.00
N ASP A 514 25.83 26.04 -32.02
CA ASP A 514 24.94 26.87 -32.83
C ASP A 514 25.27 26.83 -34.32
N ASP A 515 26.53 26.80 -34.65
CA ASP A 515 27.03 26.71 -36.04
C ASP A 515 26.74 25.31 -36.64
N ALA A 516 26.90 24.27 -35.85
CA ALA A 516 26.54 22.89 -36.27
C ALA A 516 25.06 22.75 -36.54
N LEU A 517 24.20 23.31 -35.70
CA LEU A 517 22.72 23.32 -35.89
C LEU A 517 22.29 24.14 -37.11
N HIS A 518 22.98 25.26 -37.40
CA HIS A 518 22.69 26.07 -38.58
C HIS A 518 23.02 25.32 -39.89
N ARG A 519 24.17 24.62 -39.95
CA ARG A 519 24.56 23.80 -41.10
C ARG A 519 23.64 22.59 -41.32
N VAL A 520 23.24 21.90 -40.26
CA VAL A 520 22.26 20.80 -40.34
C VAL A 520 20.93 21.32 -40.86
N ARG A 521 20.50 22.49 -40.44
CA ARG A 521 19.26 23.12 -40.92
C ARG A 521 19.31 23.43 -42.41
N THR A 522 20.41 23.97 -42.88
CA THR A 522 20.64 24.32 -44.30
C THR A 522 20.65 23.05 -45.18
N VAL A 523 21.23 21.96 -44.71
CA VAL A 523 21.25 20.67 -45.44
C VAL A 523 19.86 20.04 -45.49
N LEU A 524 19.08 20.13 -44.41
CA LEU A 524 17.72 19.59 -44.36
C LEU A 524 16.74 20.40 -45.21
N ASP A 525 16.87 21.72 -45.26
CA ASP A 525 16.11 22.59 -46.12
C ASP A 525 16.45 22.36 -47.61
N ALA A 526 17.72 22.12 -47.93
CA ALA A 526 18.16 21.78 -49.30
C ALA A 526 17.69 20.37 -49.74
N ALA A 527 17.47 19.46 -48.78
CA ALA A 527 16.91 18.12 -49.03
C ALA A 527 15.37 18.10 -49.09
N GLY A 528 14.69 19.21 -48.94
CA GLY A 528 13.22 19.30 -48.97
C GLY A 528 12.52 18.69 -47.76
N MET A 529 13.21 18.56 -46.63
CA MET A 529 12.68 18.03 -45.37
C MET A 529 12.49 19.19 -44.34
N PRO A 530 11.36 19.91 -44.36
CA PRO A 530 11.16 21.00 -43.41
C PRO A 530 11.00 20.48 -41.98
N LEU A 531 11.79 21.04 -41.04
CA LEU A 531 11.60 20.86 -39.62
C LEU A 531 10.31 21.56 -39.20
N THR A 532 9.23 20.81 -39.07
CA THR A 532 7.99 21.35 -38.47
C THR A 532 8.23 21.69 -37.00
N SER A 533 8.29 22.97 -36.69
CA SER A 533 8.37 23.50 -35.34
C SER A 533 7.03 23.41 -34.63
N SER A 534 6.67 22.25 -34.11
CA SER A 534 5.64 22.14 -33.09
C SER A 534 6.31 21.82 -31.75
N ARG A 535 6.68 22.86 -31.02
CA ARG A 535 6.99 22.77 -29.60
C ARG A 535 5.68 22.65 -28.83
N PRO A 536 5.43 21.54 -28.10
CA PRO A 536 4.47 21.58 -27.01
C PRO A 536 5.10 22.41 -25.88
N ARG A 537 4.42 23.45 -25.43
CA ARG A 537 4.78 24.15 -24.20
C ARG A 537 4.66 23.17 -23.04
N GLY A 538 5.78 22.85 -22.37
CA GLY A 538 5.73 22.32 -21.00
C GLY A 538 6.40 20.99 -20.70
N ALA A 539 7.36 20.50 -21.47
CA ALA A 539 8.18 19.38 -20.98
C ALA A 539 9.65 19.62 -21.35
N GLN A 540 10.46 19.92 -20.34
CA GLN A 540 11.90 19.77 -20.47
C GLN A 540 12.28 18.33 -20.16
N PRO A 541 13.01 17.61 -21.04
CA PRO A 541 13.60 16.33 -20.68
C PRO A 541 14.76 16.58 -19.73
N GLY A 542 14.66 16.09 -18.50
CA GLY A 542 15.76 16.07 -17.54
C GLY A 542 16.84 15.11 -17.99
N ILE A 543 17.91 15.63 -18.57
CA ILE A 543 19.17 14.90 -18.67
C ILE A 543 19.88 15.09 -17.32
N PRO A 544 20.32 14.02 -16.63
CA PRO A 544 21.12 14.15 -15.41
C PRO A 544 22.43 14.86 -15.71
N ARG A 545 22.68 15.96 -15.04
CA ARG A 545 23.84 16.85 -15.25
C ARG A 545 25.14 16.38 -14.59
N ASP A 546 25.21 15.16 -14.11
CA ASP A 546 26.40 14.61 -13.44
C ASP A 546 27.55 14.25 -14.40
N VAL A 547 27.36 14.42 -15.70
CA VAL A 547 28.38 14.09 -16.72
C VAL A 547 29.20 15.30 -17.18
N LEU A 548 28.78 16.53 -16.83
CA LEU A 548 29.40 17.76 -17.37
C LEU A 548 29.75 18.83 -16.31
N GLY A 549 30.19 18.46 -15.12
CA GLY A 549 30.96 19.30 -14.20
C GLY A 549 30.44 20.72 -13.91
N GLY A 550 29.16 21.02 -13.99
CA GLY A 550 28.59 22.35 -13.79
C GLY A 550 27.66 22.44 -12.60
N GLN A 551 27.82 23.44 -11.75
CA GLN A 551 27.04 23.71 -10.55
C GLN A 551 25.52 23.85 -10.80
N PRO A 552 24.62 23.35 -9.90
CA PRO A 552 23.18 23.32 -10.14
C PRO A 552 22.55 24.71 -10.00
N ARG A 553 21.69 25.06 -10.96
CA ARG A 553 20.80 26.23 -10.92
C ARG A 553 19.54 26.01 -10.05
N ALA A 554 19.69 25.49 -8.83
CA ALA A 554 18.55 25.23 -7.94
C ALA A 554 18.05 26.47 -7.16
N PHE A 555 18.76 27.60 -7.18
CA PHE A 555 18.46 28.74 -6.32
C PHE A 555 17.45 29.77 -6.85
N LYS A 556 17.05 29.72 -8.13
CA LYS A 556 16.07 30.70 -8.67
C LYS A 556 14.60 30.31 -8.49
N HIS A 557 14.27 29.04 -8.32
CA HIS A 557 12.88 28.62 -8.13
C HIS A 557 12.40 28.66 -6.68
N ALA A 558 13.28 28.59 -5.70
CA ALA A 558 12.92 28.73 -4.29
C ALA A 558 12.53 30.17 -3.90
N ALA A 559 13.17 31.18 -4.51
CA ALA A 559 12.85 32.59 -4.26
C ALA A 559 11.45 33.00 -4.78
N ILE A 560 11.03 32.44 -5.93
CA ILE A 560 9.71 32.78 -6.52
C ILE A 560 8.55 32.20 -5.69
N ARG A 561 8.71 31.02 -5.08
CA ARG A 561 7.69 30.43 -4.20
C ARG A 561 7.60 31.13 -2.84
N THR A 562 8.69 31.71 -2.36
CA THR A 562 8.70 32.46 -1.10
C THR A 562 7.96 33.80 -1.24
N ASP A 563 8.12 34.48 -2.38
CA ASP A 563 7.42 35.73 -2.65
C ASP A 563 5.90 35.55 -2.82
N GLU A 564 5.47 34.43 -3.43
CA GLU A 564 4.05 34.11 -3.60
C GLU A 564 3.39 33.71 -2.28
N ALA A 565 4.10 32.98 -1.42
CA ALA A 565 3.66 32.63 -0.07
C ALA A 565 3.58 33.89 0.84
N GLN A 566 4.51 34.83 0.71
CA GLN A 566 4.46 36.09 1.42
C GLN A 566 3.34 37.02 0.94
N ARG A 567 3.05 37.06 -0.35
CA ARG A 567 1.90 37.79 -0.90
C ARG A 567 0.56 37.24 -0.35
N LEU A 568 0.38 35.92 -0.39
CA LEU A 568 -0.82 35.27 0.13
C LEU A 568 -1.00 35.47 1.65
N ALA A 569 0.09 35.48 2.41
CA ALA A 569 0.06 35.77 3.84
C ALA A 569 -0.33 37.23 4.12
N THR A 570 0.15 38.19 3.31
CA THR A 570 -0.18 39.61 3.43
C THR A 570 -1.63 39.88 3.06
N GLU A 571 -2.16 39.24 2.01
CA GLU A 571 -3.57 39.35 1.62
C GLU A 571 -4.52 38.72 2.66
N ALA A 572 -4.12 37.61 3.30
CA ALA A 572 -4.89 37.00 4.38
C ALA A 572 -4.94 37.91 5.63
N THR A 573 -3.83 38.59 5.96
CA THR A 573 -3.76 39.52 7.10
C THR A 573 -4.60 40.77 6.85
N GLN A 574 -4.61 41.31 5.62
CA GLN A 574 -5.44 42.45 5.24
C GLN A 574 -6.95 42.15 5.26
N ARG A 575 -7.34 40.91 4.89
CA ARG A 575 -8.74 40.44 4.97
C ARG A 575 -9.23 40.27 6.40
N THR A 576 -8.35 39.95 7.34
CA THR A 576 -8.69 39.79 8.75
C THR A 576 -8.85 41.17 9.42
N GLN A 577 -8.02 42.16 9.09
CA GLN A 577 -8.13 43.54 9.60
C GLN A 577 -9.35 44.30 9.05
N HIS A 578 -9.90 43.91 7.90
CA HIS A 578 -11.12 44.54 7.36
C HIS A 578 -12.42 43.95 7.91
N LYS A 579 -12.36 42.85 8.66
CA LYS A 579 -13.53 42.26 9.35
C LYS A 579 -13.76 42.81 10.76
N ASP A 580 -12.73 43.40 11.37
CA ASP A 580 -12.83 43.94 12.74
C ASP A 580 -13.25 45.43 12.80
N ASN A 581 -13.44 46.11 11.66
CA ASN A 581 -13.92 47.49 11.56
C ASN A 581 -15.33 47.59 10.96
N GLY A 582 -16.28 46.79 11.45
CA GLY A 582 -17.70 46.97 11.15
C GLY A 582 -18.34 47.94 12.17
N PRO A 583 -19.28 48.82 11.77
CA PRO A 583 -19.75 49.92 12.61
C PRO A 583 -20.63 49.41 13.74
N THR A 584 -20.28 49.85 14.95
CA THR A 584 -21.15 49.85 16.12
C THR A 584 -22.41 50.67 15.84
N ARG A 585 -23.56 50.01 15.84
CA ARG A 585 -24.87 50.57 16.25
C ARG A 585 -25.71 49.44 16.85
#